data_25120f778b2561a063f59063c7d9259f
#
_entry.id   25120f778b2561a063f59063c7d9259f
#
_cell.length_a   1.000
_cell.length_b   1.000
_cell.length_c   1.000
_cell.angle_alpha   90.00
_cell.angle_beta   90.00
_cell.angle_gamma   90.00
#
_symmetry.space_group_name_H-M   'P 1'
#
loop_
_entity.id
_entity.type
_entity.pdbx_description
1 polymer ?
#
loop_
_entity_poly.entity_id
_entity_poly.type
_entity_poly.pdbx_seq_one_letter_code
_entity_poly.pdbx_strand_id
1 'polypeptide(L)'
;MWRSSGLRLGARLCCPRGGARAPAERGHRSLVSCIDPSIGLNEEQKGYQKVAFDFAAREMAPHMAEWDQKELFPVDMMRKAAQLGFGGVYVRTDVGGSGLSRLDASVIFEALATGCTSTTAYISIHNMCVWMIDTFGSEEQRHRFCPPLCTMEKFASYCLTEPGSGSDAASLLTSAKRQGDHYVLNGSKAFISGGGESDIYVVMCRTGGPGPKGISCIVVEKGTPGLSFGKKEKKVGWNSQPTRAVIFEDCAVPAANRIGDEGQGFLIAMKGLNGGRINVASCSVGAAHASVVLTRDHLNVRKQFGALLASNQYLQFKLADMATRLVASRLMVRSAAVALQEEREDAVALCAMAKLFATDECFAICNQALQMHGGYGYLKDYAVQQYMRDCRVHQILEGSNEVMRMLISRSLLQQ
;
A
#
# COMPACT_ATOMS: atom_id res chain seq x y z
N MET A 1 -2.50 22.08 -55.03
CA MET A 1 -2.83 20.80 -55.71
C MET A 1 -1.69 19.82 -55.43
N TRP A 2 -1.84 19.00 -54.41
CA TRP A 2 -0.94 17.83 -54.22
C TRP A 2 -1.86 16.65 -54.00
N ARG A 3 -1.75 15.66 -54.88
CA ARG A 3 -2.54 14.44 -54.89
C ARG A 3 -1.92 13.43 -53.90
N SER A 4 -2.76 12.86 -53.07
CA SER A 4 -2.51 11.74 -52.20
C SER A 4 -2.28 10.47 -53.03
N SER A 5 -1.18 9.76 -52.77
CA SER A 5 -0.99 8.35 -53.14
C SER A 5 -0.84 7.55 -51.87
N GLY A 6 -1.89 6.75 -51.53
CA GLY A 6 -1.89 5.84 -50.41
C GLY A 6 -1.00 4.62 -50.65
N LEU A 7 -0.12 4.35 -49.75
CA LEU A 7 0.57 3.07 -49.64
C LEU A 7 0.06 2.37 -48.37
N ARG A 8 -0.77 1.36 -48.59
CA ARG A 8 -1.15 0.40 -47.55
C ARG A 8 0.00 -0.59 -47.39
N LEU A 9 0.77 -0.50 -46.31
CA LEU A 9 1.69 -1.56 -45.89
C LEU A 9 0.94 -2.47 -44.91
N GLY A 10 0.44 -3.59 -45.43
CA GLY A 10 -0.05 -4.70 -44.64
C GLY A 10 1.14 -5.51 -44.11
N ALA A 11 1.56 -5.30 -42.87
CA ALA A 11 2.48 -6.17 -42.20
C ALA A 11 1.67 -7.32 -41.55
N ARG A 12 1.62 -8.46 -42.24
CA ARG A 12 1.22 -9.74 -41.64
C ARG A 12 2.35 -10.19 -40.70
N LEU A 13 2.11 -10.16 -39.40
CA LEU A 13 2.94 -10.86 -38.43
C LEU A 13 2.77 -12.37 -38.64
N CYS A 14 3.74 -13.02 -39.28
CA CYS A 14 3.88 -14.46 -39.31
C CYS A 14 4.33 -14.95 -37.94
N CYS A 15 3.44 -15.63 -37.21
CA CYS A 15 3.82 -16.52 -36.13
C CYS A 15 4.33 -17.84 -36.75
N PRO A 16 5.56 -18.28 -36.49
CA PRO A 16 5.94 -19.63 -36.83
C PRO A 16 5.32 -20.60 -35.79
N ARG A 17 4.38 -21.45 -36.27
CA ARG A 17 4.01 -22.68 -35.57
C ARG A 17 5.19 -23.66 -35.73
N GLY A 18 6.08 -23.69 -34.76
CA GLY A 18 7.12 -24.68 -34.60
C GLY A 18 6.92 -25.39 -33.28
N GLY A 19 6.61 -26.69 -33.31
CA GLY A 19 6.50 -27.51 -32.13
C GLY A 19 7.81 -27.52 -31.35
N ALA A 20 7.84 -26.82 -30.22
CA ALA A 20 8.96 -26.85 -29.30
C ALA A 20 8.89 -28.16 -28.51
N ARG A 21 9.88 -29.05 -28.70
CA ARG A 21 10.22 -30.10 -27.76
C ARG A 21 10.43 -29.45 -26.39
N ALA A 22 9.81 -30.00 -25.36
CA ALA A 22 10.04 -29.58 -23.97
C ALA A 22 11.55 -29.54 -23.69
N PRO A 23 12.09 -28.45 -23.13
CA PRO A 23 13.48 -28.43 -22.72
C PRO A 23 13.65 -29.43 -21.57
N ALA A 24 14.64 -30.31 -21.71
CA ALA A 24 15.07 -31.17 -20.62
C ALA A 24 15.29 -30.35 -19.36
N GLU A 25 14.79 -30.83 -18.23
CA GLU A 25 15.04 -30.31 -16.88
C GLU A 25 16.57 -30.18 -16.68
N ARG A 26 17.10 -29.01 -16.97
CA ARG A 26 18.39 -28.62 -16.45
C ARG A 26 18.17 -28.35 -14.96
N GLY A 27 18.71 -29.21 -14.12
CA GLY A 27 18.70 -29.04 -12.68
C GLY A 27 18.96 -27.57 -12.33
N HIS A 28 17.98 -26.93 -11.72
CA HIS A 28 18.09 -25.59 -11.18
C HIS A 28 19.20 -25.62 -10.11
N ARG A 29 20.43 -25.28 -10.48
CA ARG A 29 21.30 -24.60 -9.53
C ARG A 29 20.56 -23.31 -9.19
N SER A 30 19.99 -23.24 -8.00
CA SER A 30 19.46 -21.99 -7.46
C SER A 30 20.63 -20.99 -7.43
N LEU A 31 20.71 -20.14 -8.47
CA LEU A 31 21.51 -18.94 -8.39
C LEU A 31 20.86 -18.13 -7.28
N VAL A 32 21.46 -18.12 -6.10
CA VAL A 32 21.06 -17.24 -5.00
C VAL A 32 21.13 -15.82 -5.57
N SER A 33 19.99 -15.26 -5.87
CA SER A 33 19.90 -13.88 -6.37
C SER A 33 20.31 -12.95 -5.22
N CYS A 34 21.22 -12.01 -5.47
CA CYS A 34 21.62 -11.02 -4.46
C CYS A 34 20.44 -10.13 -3.99
N ILE A 35 19.31 -10.15 -4.70
CA ILE A 35 18.06 -9.46 -4.32
C ILE A 35 16.98 -10.41 -3.78
N ASP A 36 17.34 -11.68 -3.49
CA ASP A 36 16.38 -12.66 -2.98
C ASP A 36 15.68 -12.12 -1.72
N PRO A 37 14.35 -11.95 -1.77
CA PRO A 37 13.62 -11.38 -0.64
C PRO A 37 13.48 -12.35 0.54
N SER A 38 13.86 -13.63 0.40
CA SER A 38 13.82 -14.62 1.48
C SER A 38 15.05 -14.58 2.41
N ILE A 39 16.10 -13.84 2.03
CA ILE A 39 17.32 -13.73 2.84
C ILE A 39 16.99 -13.14 4.21
N GLY A 40 17.45 -13.83 5.26
CA GLY A 40 17.26 -13.44 6.66
C GLY A 40 15.89 -13.81 7.25
N LEU A 41 15.04 -14.49 6.51
CA LEU A 41 13.74 -15.00 6.99
C LEU A 41 13.89 -16.42 7.54
N ASN A 42 13.10 -16.75 8.58
CA ASN A 42 12.93 -18.12 9.04
C ASN A 42 12.02 -18.91 8.08
N GLU A 43 11.87 -20.22 8.29
CA GLU A 43 11.12 -21.09 7.37
C GLU A 43 9.63 -20.77 7.34
N GLU A 44 9.04 -20.34 8.44
CA GLU A 44 7.63 -19.94 8.51
C GLU A 44 7.40 -18.65 7.70
N GLN A 45 8.26 -17.66 7.88
CA GLN A 45 8.23 -16.41 7.12
C GLN A 45 8.44 -16.61 5.61
N LYS A 46 9.32 -17.55 5.23
CA LYS A 46 9.49 -17.97 3.83
C LYS A 46 8.20 -18.61 3.29
N GLY A 47 7.50 -19.37 4.15
CA GLY A 47 6.18 -19.93 3.82
C GLY A 47 5.16 -18.84 3.51
N TYR A 48 4.99 -17.85 4.39
CA TYR A 48 4.10 -16.71 4.17
C TYR A 48 4.47 -15.92 2.92
N GLN A 49 5.75 -15.65 2.74
CA GLN A 49 6.27 -14.96 1.57
C GLN A 49 5.92 -15.68 0.28
N LYS A 50 6.15 -17.00 0.25
CA LYS A 50 5.86 -17.83 -0.93
C LYS A 50 4.37 -17.81 -1.27
N VAL A 51 3.49 -17.97 -0.29
CA VAL A 51 2.04 -17.92 -0.49
C VAL A 51 1.62 -16.57 -1.07
N ALA A 52 2.14 -15.47 -0.52
CA ALA A 52 1.84 -14.12 -0.98
C ALA A 52 2.39 -13.84 -2.39
N PHE A 53 3.61 -14.27 -2.72
CA PHE A 53 4.16 -14.18 -4.09
C PHE A 53 3.36 -15.00 -5.10
N ASP A 54 3.03 -16.25 -4.76
CA ASP A 54 2.24 -17.12 -5.63
C ASP A 54 0.86 -16.53 -5.90
N PHE A 55 0.24 -15.95 -4.89
CA PHE A 55 -1.03 -15.23 -5.02
C PHE A 55 -0.89 -13.98 -5.89
N ALA A 56 0.11 -13.16 -5.62
CA ALA A 56 0.38 -11.94 -6.39
C ALA A 56 0.60 -12.25 -7.89
N ALA A 57 1.38 -13.28 -8.18
CA ALA A 57 1.70 -13.67 -9.56
C ALA A 57 0.48 -14.22 -10.32
N ARG A 58 -0.44 -14.95 -9.64
CA ARG A 58 -1.58 -15.61 -10.29
C ARG A 58 -2.84 -14.77 -10.31
N GLU A 59 -3.14 -14.05 -9.22
CA GLU A 59 -4.43 -13.37 -9.03
C GLU A 59 -4.33 -11.84 -9.19
N MET A 60 -3.12 -11.24 -9.12
CA MET A 60 -2.98 -9.80 -9.15
C MET A 60 -2.24 -9.30 -10.40
N ALA A 61 -1.04 -9.79 -10.68
CA ALA A 61 -0.20 -9.30 -11.77
C ALA A 61 -0.86 -9.37 -13.16
N PRO A 62 -1.62 -10.43 -13.52
CA PRO A 62 -2.30 -10.49 -14.81
C PRO A 62 -3.39 -9.43 -15.01
N HIS A 63 -3.92 -8.88 -13.93
CA HIS A 63 -5.07 -7.98 -13.95
C HIS A 63 -4.73 -6.54 -13.57
N MET A 64 -3.52 -6.26 -13.08
CA MET A 64 -3.19 -4.94 -12.53
C MET A 64 -3.33 -3.81 -13.55
N ALA A 65 -2.99 -4.04 -14.82
CA ALA A 65 -3.12 -3.05 -15.88
C ALA A 65 -4.60 -2.75 -16.21
N GLU A 66 -5.45 -3.78 -16.21
CA GLU A 66 -6.90 -3.63 -16.41
C GLU A 66 -7.53 -2.83 -15.26
N TRP A 67 -7.18 -3.16 -14.01
CA TRP A 67 -7.67 -2.45 -12.84
C TRP A 67 -7.25 -0.97 -12.83
N ASP A 68 -6.00 -0.67 -13.21
CA ASP A 68 -5.51 0.71 -13.36
C ASP A 68 -6.28 1.46 -14.45
N GLN A 69 -6.44 0.85 -15.61
CA GLN A 69 -7.08 1.49 -16.77
C GLN A 69 -8.57 1.74 -16.57
N LYS A 70 -9.27 0.75 -16.00
CA LYS A 70 -10.72 0.83 -15.74
C LYS A 70 -11.06 1.49 -14.40
N GLU A 71 -10.05 1.82 -13.60
CA GLU A 71 -10.21 2.30 -12.22
C GLU A 71 -11.09 1.34 -11.39
N LEU A 72 -10.87 0.04 -11.57
CA LEU A 72 -11.67 -1.02 -10.97
C LEU A 72 -11.17 -1.36 -9.57
N PHE A 73 -12.08 -1.39 -8.59
CA PHE A 73 -11.81 -1.88 -7.25
C PHE A 73 -12.05 -3.41 -7.20
N PRO A 74 -11.00 -4.25 -7.08
CA PRO A 74 -11.09 -5.69 -7.31
C PRO A 74 -11.56 -6.46 -6.06
N VAL A 75 -12.82 -6.28 -5.67
CA VAL A 75 -13.45 -6.86 -4.47
C VAL A 75 -13.25 -8.38 -4.39
N ASP A 76 -13.55 -9.10 -5.47
CA ASP A 76 -13.49 -10.57 -5.47
C ASP A 76 -12.05 -11.08 -5.27
N MET A 77 -11.06 -10.40 -5.86
CA MET A 77 -9.65 -10.75 -5.65
C MET A 77 -9.25 -10.49 -4.19
N MET A 78 -9.68 -9.39 -3.58
CA MET A 78 -9.37 -9.09 -2.18
C MET A 78 -10.04 -10.09 -1.23
N ARG A 79 -11.25 -10.55 -1.51
CA ARG A 79 -11.91 -11.64 -0.76
C ARG A 79 -11.13 -12.96 -0.86
N LYS A 80 -10.57 -13.28 -2.03
CA LYS A 80 -9.65 -14.43 -2.17
C LYS A 80 -8.38 -14.25 -1.33
N ALA A 81 -7.82 -13.03 -1.28
CA ALA A 81 -6.67 -12.72 -0.43
C ALA A 81 -7.01 -12.91 1.06
N ALA A 82 -8.21 -12.54 1.48
CA ALA A 82 -8.69 -12.73 2.86
C ALA A 82 -8.81 -14.23 3.23
N GLN A 83 -9.15 -15.12 2.28
CA GLN A 83 -9.16 -16.57 2.51
C GLN A 83 -7.76 -17.12 2.87
N LEU A 84 -6.70 -16.40 2.52
CA LEU A 84 -5.31 -16.69 2.92
C LEU A 84 -4.90 -15.96 4.20
N GLY A 85 -5.82 -15.32 4.90
CA GLY A 85 -5.57 -14.56 6.12
C GLY A 85 -5.10 -13.10 5.89
N PHE A 86 -5.08 -12.61 4.64
CA PHE A 86 -4.56 -11.27 4.33
C PHE A 86 -5.53 -10.13 4.64
N GLY A 87 -6.76 -10.43 5.09
CA GLY A 87 -7.71 -9.42 5.56
C GLY A 87 -7.44 -8.91 6.99
N GLY A 88 -6.73 -9.69 7.81
CA GLY A 88 -6.40 -9.33 9.19
C GLY A 88 -5.04 -9.91 9.62
N VAL A 89 -3.96 -9.55 8.92
CA VAL A 89 -2.62 -10.17 9.06
C VAL A 89 -2.12 -10.12 10.50
N TYR A 90 -2.16 -8.96 11.14
CA TYR A 90 -1.69 -8.73 12.52
C TYR A 90 -2.83 -8.40 13.50
N VAL A 91 -4.02 -8.89 13.19
CA VAL A 91 -5.21 -8.84 14.05
C VAL A 91 -5.27 -10.15 14.84
N ARG A 92 -5.75 -10.08 16.08
CA ARG A 92 -5.83 -11.23 16.98
C ARG A 92 -6.71 -12.35 16.42
N THR A 93 -6.37 -13.59 16.75
CA THR A 93 -7.02 -14.80 16.20
C THR A 93 -8.42 -15.01 16.75
N ASP A 94 -8.71 -14.56 17.96
CA ASP A 94 -10.03 -14.67 18.62
C ASP A 94 -11.14 -13.90 17.88
N VAL A 95 -10.79 -12.94 17.02
CA VAL A 95 -11.72 -12.20 16.17
C VAL A 95 -11.52 -12.48 14.67
N GLY A 96 -10.87 -13.59 14.33
CA GLY A 96 -10.70 -14.06 12.96
C GLY A 96 -9.46 -13.52 12.24
N GLY A 97 -8.57 -12.83 12.92
CA GLY A 97 -7.28 -12.40 12.39
C GLY A 97 -6.25 -13.52 12.30
N SER A 98 -5.14 -13.28 11.62
CA SER A 98 -4.04 -14.25 11.47
C SER A 98 -3.05 -14.24 12.64
N GLY A 99 -3.05 -13.21 13.49
CA GLY A 99 -2.19 -13.10 14.66
C GLY A 99 -0.70 -13.00 14.35
N LEU A 100 -0.33 -12.62 13.13
CA LEU A 100 1.06 -12.56 12.69
C LEU A 100 1.75 -11.28 13.16
N SER A 101 3.09 -11.26 13.13
CA SER A 101 3.88 -10.11 13.54
C SER A 101 3.88 -8.98 12.50
N ARG A 102 4.39 -7.80 12.90
CA ARG A 102 4.61 -6.68 11.99
C ARG A 102 5.68 -7.00 10.92
N LEU A 103 6.66 -7.84 11.24
CA LEU A 103 7.64 -8.32 10.28
C LEU A 103 6.98 -9.23 9.23
N ASP A 104 6.14 -10.17 9.65
CA ASP A 104 5.44 -11.08 8.75
C ASP A 104 4.50 -10.29 7.82
N ALA A 105 3.80 -9.29 8.34
CA ALA A 105 2.99 -8.37 7.53
C ALA A 105 3.82 -7.61 6.49
N SER A 106 4.99 -7.11 6.87
CA SER A 106 5.92 -6.45 5.95
C SER A 106 6.34 -7.38 4.81
N VAL A 107 6.66 -8.64 5.11
CA VAL A 107 7.03 -9.67 4.14
C VAL A 107 5.87 -9.98 3.18
N ILE A 108 4.65 -10.11 3.71
CA ILE A 108 3.43 -10.38 2.93
C ILE A 108 3.11 -9.20 2.00
N PHE A 109 3.11 -7.96 2.52
CA PHE A 109 2.80 -6.78 1.70
C PHE A 109 3.87 -6.49 0.65
N GLU A 110 5.16 -6.73 0.96
CA GLU A 110 6.23 -6.70 -0.05
C GLU A 110 5.92 -7.67 -1.20
N ALA A 111 5.57 -8.91 -0.88
CA ALA A 111 5.28 -9.94 -1.88
C ALA A 111 4.03 -9.61 -2.71
N LEU A 112 2.92 -9.22 -2.08
CA LEU A 112 1.68 -8.84 -2.76
C LEU A 112 1.86 -7.64 -3.70
N ALA A 113 2.67 -6.66 -3.29
CA ALA A 113 2.90 -5.44 -4.06
C ALA A 113 3.67 -5.68 -5.37
N THR A 114 4.33 -6.83 -5.53
CA THR A 114 4.91 -7.26 -6.81
C THR A 114 3.83 -7.57 -7.85
N GLY A 115 2.63 -7.96 -7.43
CA GLY A 115 1.49 -8.20 -8.32
C GLY A 115 0.68 -6.94 -8.63
N CYS A 116 0.37 -6.13 -7.61
CA CYS A 116 -0.29 -4.84 -7.78
C CYS A 116 -0.09 -3.95 -6.55
N THR A 117 0.72 -2.93 -6.70
CA THR A 117 1.06 -2.00 -5.61
C THR A 117 -0.17 -1.25 -5.08
N SER A 118 -1.01 -0.73 -5.97
CA SER A 118 -2.22 0.02 -5.62
C SER A 118 -3.19 -0.80 -4.76
N THR A 119 -3.49 -2.03 -5.15
CA THR A 119 -4.42 -2.89 -4.42
C THR A 119 -3.82 -3.37 -3.09
N THR A 120 -2.52 -3.70 -3.07
CA THR A 120 -1.82 -4.07 -1.84
C THR A 120 -1.81 -2.93 -0.82
N ALA A 121 -1.61 -1.71 -1.28
CA ALA A 121 -1.67 -0.53 -0.43
C ALA A 121 -3.06 -0.38 0.22
N TYR A 122 -4.15 -0.62 -0.52
CA TYR A 122 -5.49 -0.62 0.08
C TYR A 122 -5.67 -1.75 1.10
N ILE A 123 -5.24 -2.98 0.79
CA ILE A 123 -5.26 -4.11 1.74
C ILE A 123 -4.52 -3.73 3.03
N SER A 124 -3.40 -3.02 2.93
CA SER A 124 -2.62 -2.59 4.10
C SER A 124 -3.33 -1.52 4.93
N ILE A 125 -4.06 -0.58 4.31
CA ILE A 125 -4.89 0.42 4.98
C ILE A 125 -6.08 -0.26 5.69
N HIS A 126 -6.72 -1.21 5.01
CA HIS A 126 -7.77 -2.03 5.59
C HIS A 126 -7.28 -2.75 6.85
N ASN A 127 -6.15 -3.44 6.79
CA ASN A 127 -5.52 -4.10 7.95
C ASN A 127 -5.23 -3.13 9.10
N MET A 128 -4.78 -1.90 8.79
CA MET A 128 -4.54 -0.87 9.80
C MET A 128 -5.84 -0.49 10.51
N CYS A 129 -6.95 -0.34 9.79
CA CYS A 129 -8.25 -0.03 10.35
C CYS A 129 -8.75 -1.17 11.27
N VAL A 130 -8.65 -2.42 10.82
CA VAL A 130 -9.05 -3.58 11.63
C VAL A 130 -8.21 -3.67 12.90
N TRP A 131 -6.91 -3.47 12.79
CA TRP A 131 -6.00 -3.45 13.93
C TRP A 131 -6.32 -2.32 14.94
N MET A 132 -6.71 -1.13 14.47
CA MET A 132 -7.14 -0.05 15.36
C MET A 132 -8.35 -0.46 16.17
N ILE A 133 -9.34 -1.09 15.55
CA ILE A 133 -10.54 -1.59 16.23
C ILE A 133 -10.16 -2.72 17.19
N ASP A 134 -9.34 -3.67 16.77
CA ASP A 134 -8.90 -4.78 17.58
C ASP A 134 -8.07 -4.37 18.80
N THR A 135 -7.23 -3.33 18.67
CA THR A 135 -6.31 -2.91 19.74
C THR A 135 -6.96 -1.97 20.75
N PHE A 136 -7.85 -1.07 20.28
CA PHE A 136 -8.40 0.01 21.11
C PHE A 136 -9.90 -0.10 21.34
N GLY A 137 -10.59 -1.00 20.65
CA GLY A 137 -12.01 -1.26 20.84
C GLY A 137 -12.29 -2.10 22.08
N SER A 138 -13.53 -1.98 22.59
CA SER A 138 -14.05 -2.89 23.61
C SER A 138 -14.22 -4.31 23.05
N GLU A 139 -14.37 -5.31 23.91
CA GLU A 139 -14.62 -6.70 23.47
C GLU A 139 -15.86 -6.79 22.56
N GLU A 140 -16.91 -6.04 22.86
CA GLU A 140 -18.12 -5.99 22.04
C GLU A 140 -17.83 -5.41 20.66
N GLN A 141 -17.06 -4.31 20.57
CA GLN A 141 -16.68 -3.68 19.30
C GLN A 141 -15.79 -4.59 18.48
N ARG A 142 -14.82 -5.24 19.11
CA ARG A 142 -13.92 -6.20 18.48
C ARG A 142 -14.70 -7.35 17.81
N HIS A 143 -15.56 -8.01 18.59
CA HIS A 143 -16.37 -9.14 18.11
C HIS A 143 -17.43 -8.74 17.08
N ARG A 144 -17.89 -7.48 17.10
CA ARG A 144 -18.84 -6.96 16.11
C ARG A 144 -18.17 -6.59 14.79
N PHE A 145 -17.04 -5.89 14.82
CA PHE A 145 -16.48 -5.29 13.61
C PHE A 145 -15.35 -6.10 12.99
N CYS A 146 -14.47 -6.76 13.78
CA CYS A 146 -13.29 -7.41 13.22
C CYS A 146 -13.60 -8.65 12.37
N PRO A 147 -14.49 -9.59 12.73
CA PRO A 147 -14.69 -10.80 11.95
C PRO A 147 -15.06 -10.54 10.46
N PRO A 148 -16.10 -9.72 10.14
CA PRO A 148 -16.44 -9.45 8.75
C PRO A 148 -15.39 -8.61 8.01
N LEU A 149 -14.51 -7.90 8.72
CA LEU A 149 -13.38 -7.21 8.13
C LEU A 149 -12.22 -8.17 7.86
N CYS A 150 -11.89 -9.09 8.76
CA CYS A 150 -10.84 -10.10 8.54
C CYS A 150 -11.14 -11.00 7.34
N THR A 151 -12.41 -11.29 7.08
CA THR A 151 -12.85 -12.05 5.89
C THR A 151 -13.00 -11.21 4.63
N MET A 152 -12.89 -9.88 4.75
CA MET A 152 -13.21 -8.91 3.68
C MET A 152 -14.63 -9.08 3.12
N GLU A 153 -15.56 -9.61 3.92
CA GLU A 153 -16.98 -9.46 3.66
C GLU A 153 -17.35 -7.98 3.68
N LYS A 154 -16.80 -7.24 4.67
CA LYS A 154 -16.83 -5.78 4.76
C LYS A 154 -15.43 -5.19 4.59
N PHE A 155 -15.37 -4.01 4.04
CA PHE A 155 -14.14 -3.25 3.83
C PHE A 155 -14.06 -2.05 4.76
N ALA A 156 -12.83 -1.66 5.15
CA ALA A 156 -12.60 -0.52 6.02
C ALA A 156 -11.76 0.58 5.35
N SER A 157 -12.08 1.83 5.69
CA SER A 157 -11.33 3.03 5.31
C SER A 157 -10.91 3.84 6.53
N TYR A 158 -9.74 4.45 6.45
CA TYR A 158 -9.21 5.36 7.46
C TYR A 158 -9.48 6.82 7.11
N CYS A 159 -10.09 7.56 8.02
CA CYS A 159 -10.54 8.93 7.81
C CYS A 159 -9.87 9.90 8.79
N LEU A 160 -8.68 10.39 8.45
CA LEU A 160 -7.94 11.40 9.22
C LEU A 160 -7.91 12.75 8.50
N THR A 161 -7.35 12.77 7.29
CA THR A 161 -7.06 13.97 6.50
C THR A 161 -8.31 14.75 6.13
N GLU A 162 -8.23 16.08 6.21
CA GLU A 162 -9.26 17.03 5.77
C GLU A 162 -8.70 17.97 4.71
N PRO A 163 -9.54 18.72 3.96
CA PRO A 163 -9.05 19.69 2.99
C PRO A 163 -8.08 20.72 3.56
N GLY A 164 -8.27 21.13 4.83
CA GLY A 164 -7.44 22.09 5.54
C GLY A 164 -6.42 21.49 6.50
N SER A 165 -6.37 20.16 6.66
CA SER A 165 -5.56 19.46 7.67
C SER A 165 -5.01 18.15 7.13
N GLY A 166 -3.82 18.19 6.54
CA GLY A 166 -3.08 17.01 6.08
C GLY A 166 -1.91 16.69 6.99
N SER A 167 -0.75 17.32 6.77
CA SER A 167 0.45 17.16 7.61
C SER A 167 0.23 17.66 9.05
N ASP A 168 -0.57 18.70 9.23
CA ASP A 168 -1.02 19.17 10.54
C ASP A 168 -2.31 18.45 10.96
N ALA A 169 -2.19 17.16 11.22
CA ALA A 169 -3.34 16.30 11.54
C ALA A 169 -4.03 16.68 12.88
N ALA A 170 -3.34 17.36 13.79
CA ALA A 170 -3.92 17.81 15.04
C ALA A 170 -4.92 18.97 14.88
N SER A 171 -4.90 19.65 13.71
CA SER A 171 -5.77 20.79 13.39
C SER A 171 -7.07 20.39 12.68
N LEU A 172 -7.42 19.10 12.63
CA LEU A 172 -8.68 18.64 12.01
C LEU A 172 -9.89 19.31 12.67
N LEU A 173 -10.92 19.58 11.86
CA LEU A 173 -12.12 20.35 12.25
C LEU A 173 -13.40 19.52 12.26
N THR A 174 -13.45 18.35 11.59
CA THR A 174 -14.63 17.47 11.64
C THR A 174 -15.03 17.25 13.09
N SER A 175 -16.21 17.72 13.47
CA SER A 175 -16.70 17.69 14.84
C SER A 175 -17.60 16.47 15.09
N ALA A 176 -17.65 16.02 16.35
CA ALA A 176 -18.59 15.03 16.84
C ALA A 176 -19.12 15.50 18.18
N LYS A 177 -20.37 15.98 18.19
CA LYS A 177 -21.04 16.49 19.41
C LYS A 177 -21.89 15.39 20.01
N ARG A 178 -21.64 15.05 21.27
CA ARG A 178 -22.44 14.05 21.97
C ARG A 178 -23.83 14.58 22.26
N GLN A 179 -24.85 13.79 21.91
CA GLN A 179 -26.28 14.03 22.20
C GLN A 179 -26.89 12.73 22.73
N GLY A 180 -26.97 12.61 24.05
CA GLY A 180 -27.48 11.41 24.70
C GLY A 180 -26.63 10.17 24.42
N ASP A 181 -27.21 9.20 23.72
CA ASP A 181 -26.61 7.92 23.37
C ASP A 181 -25.91 7.89 22.01
N HIS A 182 -25.76 9.03 21.32
CA HIS A 182 -25.11 9.15 20.05
C HIS A 182 -24.21 10.38 19.94
N TYR A 183 -23.34 10.39 18.91
CA TYR A 183 -22.58 11.54 18.45
C TYR A 183 -23.16 12.04 17.12
N VAL A 184 -23.29 13.34 16.97
CA VAL A 184 -23.63 13.99 15.70
C VAL A 184 -22.36 14.51 15.06
N LEU A 185 -21.97 13.90 13.92
CA LEU A 185 -20.77 14.26 13.19
C LEU A 185 -21.09 15.29 12.11
N ASN A 186 -20.23 16.32 12.02
CA ASN A 186 -20.28 17.34 10.97
C ASN A 186 -18.88 17.68 10.49
N GLY A 187 -18.67 17.64 9.16
CA GLY A 187 -17.38 17.93 8.54
C GLY A 187 -17.13 17.13 7.29
N SER A 188 -15.89 17.17 6.79
CA SER A 188 -15.48 16.47 5.56
C SER A 188 -14.06 15.97 5.66
N LYS A 189 -13.86 14.72 5.27
CA LYS A 189 -12.55 14.09 5.11
C LYS A 189 -12.13 14.07 3.65
N ALA A 190 -10.84 14.20 3.38
CA ALA A 190 -10.29 14.27 2.02
C ALA A 190 -9.33 13.11 1.76
N PHE A 191 -9.22 12.71 0.51
CA PHE A 191 -8.29 11.68 0.03
C PHE A 191 -8.49 10.31 0.68
N ILE A 192 -9.74 9.94 0.96
CA ILE A 192 -10.03 8.67 1.64
C ILE A 192 -10.01 7.50 0.66
N SER A 193 -9.02 6.61 0.86
CA SER A 193 -8.88 5.37 0.11
C SER A 193 -10.02 4.42 0.44
N GLY A 194 -10.65 3.81 -0.57
CA GLY A 194 -11.84 2.99 -0.39
C GLY A 194 -13.13 3.80 -0.21
N GLY A 195 -13.06 5.14 -0.22
CA GLY A 195 -14.21 6.02 -0.01
C GLY A 195 -15.37 5.70 -0.96
N GLY A 196 -16.55 5.46 -0.41
CA GLY A 196 -17.77 5.06 -1.12
C GLY A 196 -17.89 3.56 -1.40
N GLU A 197 -16.78 2.81 -1.41
CA GLU A 197 -16.80 1.35 -1.56
C GLU A 197 -16.70 0.62 -0.21
N SER A 198 -15.95 1.16 0.74
CA SER A 198 -15.83 0.58 2.09
C SER A 198 -17.15 0.64 2.86
N ASP A 199 -17.32 -0.32 3.77
CA ASP A 199 -18.50 -0.46 4.63
C ASP A 199 -18.29 0.21 5.99
N ILE A 200 -17.04 0.28 6.44
CA ILE A 200 -16.63 0.76 7.77
C ILE A 200 -15.64 1.91 7.60
N TYR A 201 -15.89 3.02 8.28
CA TYR A 201 -15.03 4.20 8.30
C TYR A 201 -14.51 4.44 9.70
N VAL A 202 -13.19 4.36 9.91
CA VAL A 202 -12.53 4.69 11.17
C VAL A 202 -12.18 6.18 11.14
N VAL A 203 -12.99 6.98 11.82
CA VAL A 203 -13.02 8.45 11.68
C VAL A 203 -12.39 9.13 12.88
N MET A 204 -11.35 9.93 12.64
CA MET A 204 -10.79 10.85 13.62
C MET A 204 -11.59 12.15 13.59
N CYS A 205 -12.20 12.52 14.70
CA CYS A 205 -13.08 13.70 14.80
C CYS A 205 -12.89 14.42 16.12
N ARG A 206 -13.30 15.68 16.19
CA ARG A 206 -13.16 16.53 17.36
C ARG A 206 -14.36 16.44 18.25
N THR A 207 -14.18 15.89 19.45
CA THR A 207 -15.18 15.86 20.54
C THR A 207 -14.90 16.89 21.62
N GLY A 208 -13.68 17.39 21.70
CA GLY A 208 -13.23 18.37 22.71
C GLY A 208 -12.62 19.63 22.10
N GLY A 209 -11.82 20.35 22.90
CA GLY A 209 -11.14 21.57 22.52
C GLY A 209 -10.07 21.41 21.42
N PRO A 210 -9.32 22.48 21.11
CA PRO A 210 -8.26 22.43 20.10
C PRO A 210 -7.10 21.52 20.52
N GLY A 211 -6.29 21.12 19.52
CA GLY A 211 -5.12 20.27 19.71
C GLY A 211 -5.44 18.77 19.78
N PRO A 212 -4.41 17.94 20.00
CA PRO A 212 -4.52 16.49 19.88
C PRO A 212 -5.46 15.83 20.91
N LYS A 213 -5.52 16.39 22.15
CA LYS A 213 -6.37 15.87 23.22
C LYS A 213 -7.88 16.07 22.99
N GLY A 214 -8.27 16.90 22.03
CA GLY A 214 -9.67 17.08 21.66
C GLY A 214 -10.17 16.11 20.59
N ILE A 215 -9.33 15.19 20.10
CA ILE A 215 -9.64 14.27 19.01
C ILE A 215 -10.00 12.91 19.54
N SER A 216 -11.12 12.35 19.06
CA SER A 216 -11.60 11.00 19.35
C SER A 216 -11.69 10.16 18.08
N CYS A 217 -11.78 8.85 18.23
CA CYS A 217 -11.94 7.89 17.14
C CYS A 217 -13.36 7.30 17.19
N ILE A 218 -14.09 7.39 16.07
CA ILE A 218 -15.47 6.88 15.97
C ILE A 218 -15.58 6.02 14.71
N VAL A 219 -16.17 4.84 14.84
CA VAL A 219 -16.52 3.97 13.71
C VAL A 219 -17.87 4.39 13.14
N VAL A 220 -17.89 4.70 11.85
CA VAL A 220 -19.11 5.03 11.10
C VAL A 220 -19.37 3.96 10.06
N GLU A 221 -20.56 3.38 10.05
CA GLU A 221 -20.97 2.36 9.09
C GLU A 221 -21.56 3.01 7.84
N LYS A 222 -21.29 2.45 6.65
CA LYS A 222 -21.90 2.87 5.40
C LYS A 222 -23.42 2.77 5.48
N GLY A 223 -24.11 3.77 4.96
CA GLY A 223 -25.57 3.86 5.05
C GLY A 223 -26.08 4.61 6.27
N THR A 224 -25.23 5.03 7.21
CA THR A 224 -25.62 5.93 8.30
C THR A 224 -26.20 7.23 7.70
N PRO A 225 -27.40 7.67 8.10
CA PRO A 225 -27.98 8.93 7.65
C PRO A 225 -27.00 10.10 7.89
N GLY A 226 -26.86 10.99 6.90
CA GLY A 226 -25.92 12.10 6.95
C GLY A 226 -24.48 11.75 6.50
N LEU A 227 -24.17 10.48 6.22
CA LEU A 227 -22.92 10.08 5.56
C LEU A 227 -23.08 10.09 4.05
N SER A 228 -22.21 10.84 3.36
CA SER A 228 -22.16 10.90 1.91
C SER A 228 -20.73 10.94 1.37
N PHE A 229 -20.58 10.80 0.06
CA PHE A 229 -19.28 10.68 -0.59
C PHE A 229 -19.16 11.66 -1.75
N GLY A 230 -18.01 12.32 -1.84
CA GLY A 230 -17.67 13.15 -2.99
C GLY A 230 -17.42 12.32 -4.25
N LYS A 231 -17.12 12.99 -5.36
CA LYS A 231 -16.74 12.33 -6.61
C LYS A 231 -15.49 11.48 -6.41
N LYS A 232 -15.33 10.46 -7.25
CA LYS A 232 -14.09 9.68 -7.36
C LYS A 232 -13.00 10.57 -7.98
N GLU A 233 -11.88 10.71 -7.27
CA GLU A 233 -10.76 11.54 -7.73
C GLU A 233 -9.97 10.86 -8.85
N LYS A 234 -9.58 11.63 -9.86
CA LYS A 234 -8.68 11.20 -10.93
C LYS A 234 -7.23 11.35 -10.45
N LYS A 235 -6.48 10.26 -10.46
CA LYS A 235 -5.15 10.20 -9.85
C LYS A 235 -4.06 9.83 -10.85
N VAL A 236 -2.82 10.16 -10.53
CA VAL A 236 -1.64 9.72 -11.30
C VAL A 236 -1.45 8.21 -11.23
N GLY A 237 -1.67 7.62 -10.06
CA GLY A 237 -1.57 6.19 -9.76
C GLY A 237 -2.59 5.77 -8.70
N TRP A 238 -2.45 4.56 -8.16
CA TRP A 238 -3.40 3.96 -7.21
C TRP A 238 -4.83 3.90 -7.78
N ASN A 239 -4.96 3.65 -9.08
CA ASN A 239 -6.26 3.72 -9.75
C ASN A 239 -7.15 2.48 -9.49
N SER A 240 -6.57 1.35 -9.04
CA SER A 240 -7.35 0.15 -8.66
C SER A 240 -8.09 0.29 -7.34
N GLN A 241 -8.03 1.45 -6.70
CA GLN A 241 -8.84 1.76 -5.52
C GLN A 241 -9.42 3.17 -5.63
N PRO A 242 -10.68 3.39 -5.20
CA PRO A 242 -11.28 4.71 -5.20
C PRO A 242 -10.66 5.59 -4.13
N THR A 243 -10.59 6.88 -4.44
CA THR A 243 -10.23 7.92 -3.46
C THR A 243 -11.28 9.00 -3.55
N ARG A 244 -11.96 9.30 -2.43
CA ARG A 244 -13.07 10.28 -2.39
C ARG A 244 -13.00 11.12 -1.12
N ALA A 245 -13.72 12.24 -1.12
CA ALA A 245 -14.13 12.89 0.12
C ALA A 245 -15.18 12.02 0.84
N VAL A 246 -15.14 12.02 2.17
CA VAL A 246 -16.18 11.43 3.04
C VAL A 246 -16.80 12.58 3.83
N ILE A 247 -18.09 12.78 3.68
CA ILE A 247 -18.80 13.97 4.14
C ILE A 247 -19.82 13.56 5.20
N PHE A 248 -19.86 14.32 6.29
CA PHE A 248 -20.77 14.14 7.42
C PHE A 248 -21.62 15.40 7.58
N GLU A 249 -22.94 15.25 7.46
CA GLU A 249 -23.92 16.33 7.63
C GLU A 249 -24.99 15.83 8.60
N ASP A 250 -24.91 16.31 9.85
CA ASP A 250 -25.73 15.86 10.97
C ASP A 250 -25.76 14.33 11.10
N CYS A 251 -24.62 13.69 10.86
CA CYS A 251 -24.50 12.24 10.84
C CYS A 251 -24.54 11.67 12.27
N ALA A 252 -25.67 11.09 12.64
CA ALA A 252 -25.88 10.52 13.96
C ALA A 252 -25.31 9.10 14.07
N VAL A 253 -24.33 8.91 14.95
CA VAL A 253 -23.62 7.65 15.16
C VAL A 253 -23.75 7.22 16.61
N PRO A 254 -24.08 5.95 16.92
CA PRO A 254 -24.19 5.47 18.29
C PRO A 254 -22.92 5.75 19.11
N ALA A 255 -23.06 6.20 20.34
CA ALA A 255 -21.92 6.46 21.23
C ALA A 255 -21.09 5.19 21.50
N ALA A 256 -21.71 4.01 21.39
CA ALA A 256 -21.06 2.71 21.45
C ALA A 256 -20.07 2.43 20.29
N ASN A 257 -20.08 3.26 19.24
CA ASN A 257 -19.13 3.15 18.12
C ASN A 257 -17.84 3.96 18.35
N ARG A 258 -17.69 4.67 19.49
CA ARG A 258 -16.44 5.34 19.84
C ARG A 258 -15.38 4.31 20.26
N ILE A 259 -14.23 4.32 19.60
CA ILE A 259 -13.08 3.48 19.93
C ILE A 259 -12.20 4.19 20.95
N GLY A 260 -11.91 3.53 22.06
CA GLY A 260 -11.18 4.11 23.19
C GLY A 260 -11.98 5.22 23.89
N ASP A 261 -11.29 6.02 24.73
CA ASP A 261 -11.90 7.15 25.42
C ASP A 261 -11.92 8.44 24.58
N GLU A 262 -12.76 9.40 24.97
CA GLU A 262 -12.70 10.74 24.39
C GLU A 262 -11.31 11.35 24.58
N GLY A 263 -10.80 12.00 23.52
CA GLY A 263 -9.46 12.59 23.50
C GLY A 263 -8.32 11.63 23.16
N GLN A 264 -8.59 10.32 23.02
CA GLN A 264 -7.56 9.34 22.64
C GLN A 264 -7.39 9.16 21.13
N GLY A 265 -8.24 9.75 20.30
CA GLY A 265 -8.24 9.55 18.86
C GLY A 265 -6.91 9.89 18.20
N PHE A 266 -6.24 10.96 18.63
CA PHE A 266 -4.93 11.32 18.06
C PHE A 266 -3.85 10.29 18.41
N LEU A 267 -3.85 9.74 19.62
CA LEU A 267 -2.94 8.65 20.02
C LEU A 267 -3.16 7.41 19.16
N ILE A 268 -4.44 7.01 18.98
CA ILE A 268 -4.85 5.87 18.15
C ILE A 268 -4.37 6.09 16.71
N ALA A 269 -4.60 7.31 16.17
CA ALA A 269 -4.15 7.69 14.84
C ALA A 269 -2.63 7.55 14.67
N MET A 270 -1.85 8.10 15.59
CA MET A 270 -0.38 8.05 15.50
C MET A 270 0.17 6.63 15.63
N LYS A 271 -0.40 5.81 16.52
CA LYS A 271 -0.02 4.38 16.64
C LYS A 271 -0.36 3.62 15.36
N GLY A 272 -1.52 3.86 14.74
CA GLY A 272 -1.88 3.28 13.44
C GLY A 272 -0.93 3.69 12.33
N LEU A 273 -0.61 4.99 12.24
CA LEU A 273 0.30 5.53 11.22
C LEU A 273 1.73 4.97 11.34
N ASN A 274 2.24 4.63 12.53
CA ASN A 274 3.55 3.98 12.65
C ASN A 274 3.56 2.63 11.92
N GLY A 275 2.49 1.82 12.07
CA GLY A 275 2.31 0.59 11.30
C GLY A 275 2.09 0.85 9.81
N GLY A 276 1.28 1.86 9.47
CA GLY A 276 1.01 2.27 8.09
C GLY A 276 2.27 2.68 7.33
N ARG A 277 3.23 3.36 7.98
CA ARG A 277 4.54 3.70 7.41
C ARG A 277 5.33 2.46 6.99
N ILE A 278 5.36 1.42 7.83
CA ILE A 278 5.99 0.13 7.50
C ILE A 278 5.26 -0.51 6.31
N ASN A 279 3.94 -0.53 6.34
CA ASN A 279 3.12 -1.14 5.29
C ASN A 279 3.38 -0.48 3.91
N VAL A 280 3.33 0.84 3.84
CA VAL A 280 3.59 1.61 2.60
C VAL A 280 5.03 1.45 2.12
N ALA A 281 6.00 1.43 3.05
CA ALA A 281 7.38 1.15 2.72
C ALA A 281 7.56 -0.26 2.14
N SER A 282 6.86 -1.27 2.70
CA SER A 282 6.85 -2.64 2.18
C SER A 282 6.25 -2.72 0.77
N CYS A 283 5.14 -2.01 0.52
CA CYS A 283 4.55 -1.89 -0.82
C CYS A 283 5.54 -1.26 -1.82
N SER A 284 6.30 -0.24 -1.40
CA SER A 284 7.33 0.38 -2.23
C SER A 284 8.46 -0.60 -2.57
N VAL A 285 8.92 -1.39 -1.58
CA VAL A 285 9.96 -2.42 -1.78
C VAL A 285 9.49 -3.49 -2.76
N GLY A 286 8.23 -3.94 -2.68
CA GLY A 286 7.65 -4.90 -3.61
C GLY A 286 7.60 -4.38 -5.05
N ALA A 287 7.12 -3.15 -5.25
CA ALA A 287 7.12 -2.49 -6.56
C ALA A 287 8.52 -2.34 -7.15
N ALA A 288 9.48 -1.94 -6.32
CA ALA A 288 10.88 -1.80 -6.73
C ALA A 288 11.50 -3.16 -7.07
N HIS A 289 11.21 -4.22 -6.29
CA HIS A 289 11.65 -5.58 -6.59
C HIS A 289 11.15 -6.04 -7.96
N ALA A 290 9.85 -5.93 -8.23
CA ALA A 290 9.28 -6.26 -9.53
C ALA A 290 9.92 -5.44 -10.67
N SER A 291 10.14 -4.15 -10.44
CA SER A 291 10.78 -3.25 -11.42
C SER A 291 12.22 -3.66 -11.73
N VAL A 292 13.02 -4.08 -10.73
CA VAL A 292 14.41 -4.58 -10.96
C VAL A 292 14.39 -5.87 -11.77
N VAL A 293 13.50 -6.81 -11.43
CA VAL A 293 13.36 -8.10 -12.16
C VAL A 293 12.97 -7.86 -13.61
N LEU A 294 11.94 -7.06 -13.87
CA LEU A 294 11.48 -6.73 -15.21
C LEU A 294 12.59 -6.03 -16.04
N THR A 295 13.34 -5.13 -15.41
CA THR A 295 14.45 -4.44 -16.06
C THR A 295 15.57 -5.41 -16.43
N ARG A 296 15.98 -6.28 -15.51
CA ARG A 296 16.98 -7.33 -15.78
C ARG A 296 16.57 -8.17 -16.99
N ASP A 297 15.32 -8.60 -17.01
CA ASP A 297 14.82 -9.48 -18.08
C ASP A 297 14.73 -8.73 -19.41
N HIS A 298 14.31 -7.46 -19.40
CA HIS A 298 14.34 -6.61 -20.59
C HIS A 298 15.75 -6.42 -21.14
N LEU A 299 16.74 -6.13 -20.30
CA LEU A 299 18.14 -5.95 -20.74
C LEU A 299 18.73 -7.21 -21.38
N ASN A 300 18.28 -8.39 -20.94
CA ASN A 300 18.75 -9.69 -21.43
C ASN A 300 18.12 -10.10 -22.77
N VAL A 301 17.07 -9.42 -23.23
CA VAL A 301 16.42 -9.74 -24.52
C VAL A 301 16.50 -8.61 -25.52
N ARG A 302 16.54 -7.35 -25.08
CA ARG A 302 16.58 -6.17 -25.96
C ARG A 302 17.98 -5.96 -26.56
N LYS A 303 18.04 -5.77 -27.88
CA LYS A 303 19.27 -5.46 -28.60
C LYS A 303 19.24 -4.06 -29.19
N GLN A 304 20.32 -3.30 -29.07
CA GLN A 304 20.58 -2.05 -29.75
C GLN A 304 22.09 -1.99 -30.08
N PHE A 305 22.45 -1.28 -31.15
CA PHE A 305 23.85 -1.18 -31.65
C PHE A 305 24.50 -2.56 -31.85
N GLY A 306 23.71 -3.55 -32.27
CA GLY A 306 24.20 -4.91 -32.56
C GLY A 306 24.40 -5.82 -31.35
N ALA A 307 24.19 -5.33 -30.10
CA ALA A 307 24.44 -6.09 -28.88
C ALA A 307 23.22 -6.06 -27.93
N LEU A 308 23.17 -7.01 -26.98
CA LEU A 308 22.20 -6.97 -25.88
C LEU A 308 22.43 -5.74 -25.00
N LEU A 309 21.36 -5.13 -24.50
CA LEU A 309 21.50 -4.02 -23.56
C LEU A 309 22.24 -4.44 -22.29
N ALA A 310 22.10 -5.70 -21.87
CA ALA A 310 22.84 -6.27 -20.75
C ALA A 310 24.36 -6.25 -20.88
N SER A 311 24.91 -6.10 -22.10
CA SER A 311 26.35 -5.98 -22.32
C SER A 311 26.89 -4.55 -22.13
N ASN A 312 25.99 -3.56 -21.97
CA ASN A 312 26.39 -2.18 -21.77
C ASN A 312 26.75 -1.93 -20.29
N GLN A 313 28.01 -1.55 -20.02
CA GLN A 313 28.55 -1.36 -18.68
C GLN A 313 27.77 -0.31 -17.88
N TYR A 314 27.34 0.78 -18.52
CA TYR A 314 26.53 1.82 -17.84
C TYR A 314 25.20 1.24 -17.31
N LEU A 315 24.51 0.41 -18.11
CA LEU A 315 23.25 -0.22 -17.70
C LEU A 315 23.49 -1.28 -16.62
N GLN A 316 24.61 -2.01 -16.67
CA GLN A 316 25.01 -2.95 -15.60
C GLN A 316 25.21 -2.22 -14.28
N PHE A 317 25.89 -1.07 -14.27
CA PHE A 317 26.10 -0.27 -13.07
C PHE A 317 24.78 0.28 -12.52
N LYS A 318 23.89 0.78 -13.39
CA LYS A 318 22.55 1.21 -12.96
C LYS A 318 21.75 0.08 -12.33
N LEU A 319 21.80 -1.12 -12.89
CA LEU A 319 21.11 -2.28 -12.32
C LEU A 319 21.70 -2.66 -10.95
N ALA A 320 23.02 -2.58 -10.78
CA ALA A 320 23.69 -2.81 -9.51
C ALA A 320 23.30 -1.78 -8.45
N ASP A 321 23.23 -0.49 -8.80
CA ASP A 321 22.77 0.58 -7.92
C ASP A 321 21.31 0.32 -7.46
N MET A 322 20.42 -0.03 -8.41
CA MET A 322 19.02 -0.35 -8.11
C MET A 322 18.92 -1.53 -7.13
N ALA A 323 19.67 -2.60 -7.38
CA ALA A 323 19.69 -3.79 -6.51
C ALA A 323 20.20 -3.45 -5.10
N THR A 324 21.26 -2.66 -4.97
CA THR A 324 21.83 -2.23 -3.68
C THR A 324 20.84 -1.43 -2.86
N ARG A 325 20.19 -0.43 -3.49
CA ARG A 325 19.18 0.42 -2.84
C ARG A 325 17.94 -0.37 -2.44
N LEU A 326 17.51 -1.34 -3.26
CA LEU A 326 16.41 -2.24 -2.95
C LEU A 326 16.70 -3.06 -1.68
N VAL A 327 17.87 -3.68 -1.60
CA VAL A 327 18.27 -4.49 -0.43
C VAL A 327 18.37 -3.63 0.82
N ALA A 328 18.98 -2.44 0.73
CA ALA A 328 19.07 -1.51 1.85
C ALA A 328 17.68 -1.08 2.34
N SER A 329 16.77 -0.74 1.43
CA SER A 329 15.37 -0.39 1.75
C SER A 329 14.66 -1.52 2.48
N ARG A 330 14.77 -2.75 1.98
CA ARG A 330 14.17 -3.96 2.59
C ARG A 330 14.67 -4.18 4.01
N LEU A 331 15.97 -4.08 4.24
CA LEU A 331 16.58 -4.29 5.56
C LEU A 331 16.10 -3.23 6.56
N MET A 332 16.03 -1.95 6.16
CA MET A 332 15.50 -0.88 7.02
C MET A 332 14.04 -1.11 7.38
N VAL A 333 13.20 -1.47 6.41
CA VAL A 333 11.76 -1.72 6.63
C VAL A 333 11.56 -2.88 7.60
N ARG A 334 12.26 -3.99 7.41
CA ARG A 334 12.18 -5.16 8.31
C ARG A 334 12.67 -4.85 9.71
N SER A 335 13.77 -4.13 9.84
CA SER A 335 14.31 -3.70 11.15
C SER A 335 13.31 -2.79 11.89
N ALA A 336 12.68 -1.85 11.19
CA ALA A 336 11.67 -0.99 11.78
C ALA A 336 10.38 -1.76 12.16
N ALA A 337 10.01 -2.78 11.37
CA ALA A 337 8.87 -3.65 11.69
C ALA A 337 9.11 -4.45 12.99
N VAL A 338 10.32 -4.97 13.18
CA VAL A 338 10.72 -5.65 14.43
C VAL A 338 10.70 -4.68 15.60
N ALA A 339 11.30 -3.50 15.46
CA ALA A 339 11.32 -2.48 16.51
C ALA A 339 9.90 -2.06 16.94
N LEU A 340 8.98 -1.92 15.96
CA LEU A 340 7.58 -1.60 16.25
C LEU A 340 6.86 -2.75 16.96
N GLN A 341 7.12 -4.01 16.60
CA GLN A 341 6.56 -5.19 17.24
C GLN A 341 7.03 -5.33 18.70
N GLU A 342 8.30 -5.01 18.95
CA GLU A 342 8.91 -5.07 20.28
C GLU A 342 8.62 -3.82 21.13
N GLU A 343 7.84 -2.89 20.63
CA GLU A 343 7.50 -1.61 21.30
C GLU A 343 8.75 -0.82 21.79
N ARG A 344 9.84 -0.86 21.01
CA ARG A 344 11.07 -0.20 21.35
C ARG A 344 10.91 1.31 21.43
N GLU A 345 11.67 1.96 22.28
CA GLU A 345 11.64 3.43 22.46
C GLU A 345 11.98 4.19 21.16
N ASP A 346 12.86 3.62 20.32
CA ASP A 346 13.27 4.20 19.03
C ASP A 346 12.34 3.82 17.86
N ALA A 347 11.30 3.00 18.08
CA ALA A 347 10.44 2.47 17.02
C ALA A 347 9.81 3.55 16.15
N VAL A 348 9.35 4.67 16.72
CA VAL A 348 8.73 5.77 15.96
C VAL A 348 9.72 6.39 14.99
N ALA A 349 10.95 6.64 15.44
CA ALA A 349 12.02 7.19 14.61
C ALA A 349 12.44 6.20 13.51
N LEU A 350 12.58 4.91 13.84
CA LEU A 350 12.92 3.87 12.87
C LEU A 350 11.82 3.69 11.81
N CYS A 351 10.55 3.72 12.20
CA CYS A 351 9.42 3.70 11.24
C CYS A 351 9.46 4.90 10.30
N ALA A 352 9.79 6.10 10.81
CA ALA A 352 9.92 7.30 10.01
C ALA A 352 11.13 7.21 9.05
N MET A 353 12.28 6.73 9.52
CA MET A 353 13.49 6.52 8.70
C MET A 353 13.25 5.48 7.60
N ALA A 354 12.65 4.35 7.95
CA ALA A 354 12.34 3.29 6.99
C ALA A 354 11.38 3.77 5.89
N LYS A 355 10.31 4.48 6.28
CA LYS A 355 9.36 5.06 5.32
C LYS A 355 10.03 6.08 4.41
N LEU A 356 10.76 7.03 4.98
CA LEU A 356 11.48 8.06 4.23
C LEU A 356 12.42 7.44 3.20
N PHE A 357 13.33 6.59 3.65
CA PHE A 357 14.36 5.99 2.79
C PHE A 357 13.75 5.06 1.73
N ALA A 358 12.90 4.11 2.15
CA ALA A 358 12.33 3.15 1.22
C ALA A 358 11.44 3.80 0.16
N THR A 359 10.61 4.80 0.50
CA THR A 359 9.74 5.44 -0.50
C THR A 359 10.52 6.32 -1.47
N ASP A 360 11.60 6.99 -1.05
CA ASP A 360 12.46 7.78 -1.93
C ASP A 360 13.26 6.85 -2.87
N GLU A 361 13.95 5.84 -2.32
CA GLU A 361 14.82 4.96 -3.11
C GLU A 361 14.02 4.02 -4.02
N CYS A 362 12.89 3.47 -3.55
CA CYS A 362 12.07 2.59 -4.39
C CYS A 362 11.38 3.35 -5.52
N PHE A 363 10.93 4.59 -5.29
CA PHE A 363 10.46 5.44 -6.38
C PHE A 363 11.56 5.70 -7.42
N ALA A 364 12.77 6.01 -6.97
CA ALA A 364 13.92 6.21 -7.87
C ALA A 364 14.24 4.94 -8.66
N ILE A 365 14.15 3.75 -8.05
CA ILE A 365 14.30 2.44 -8.72
C ILE A 365 13.22 2.26 -9.79
N CYS A 366 11.94 2.47 -9.48
CA CYS A 366 10.84 2.31 -10.43
C CYS A 366 10.97 3.30 -11.60
N ASN A 367 11.35 4.54 -11.33
CA ASN A 367 11.61 5.56 -12.36
C ASN A 367 12.82 5.19 -13.25
N GLN A 368 13.89 4.67 -12.66
CA GLN A 368 15.06 4.20 -13.42
C GLN A 368 14.72 2.97 -14.25
N ALA A 369 13.88 2.05 -13.77
CA ALA A 369 13.37 0.91 -14.51
C ALA A 369 12.63 1.34 -15.77
N LEU A 370 11.71 2.32 -15.66
CA LEU A 370 11.02 2.92 -16.79
C LEU A 370 12.03 3.49 -17.81
N GLN A 371 13.02 4.26 -17.34
CA GLN A 371 14.07 4.83 -18.19
C GLN A 371 14.83 3.75 -18.94
N MET A 372 15.19 2.64 -18.29
CA MET A 372 15.97 1.54 -18.90
C MET A 372 15.17 0.70 -19.89
N HIS A 373 13.83 0.77 -19.87
CA HIS A 373 12.97 0.21 -20.93
C HIS A 373 12.84 1.13 -22.15
N GLY A 374 13.33 2.38 -22.07
CA GLY A 374 13.23 3.37 -23.15
C GLY A 374 11.77 3.69 -23.49
N GLY A 375 11.45 3.89 -24.77
CA GLY A 375 10.10 4.21 -25.22
C GLY A 375 9.05 3.16 -24.83
N TYR A 376 9.43 1.89 -24.72
CA TYR A 376 8.52 0.83 -24.25
C TYR A 376 8.11 1.03 -22.78
N GLY A 377 9.01 1.50 -21.92
CA GLY A 377 8.70 1.78 -20.51
C GLY A 377 7.63 2.85 -20.32
N TYR A 378 7.37 3.67 -21.33
CA TYR A 378 6.37 4.74 -21.30
C TYR A 378 4.99 4.29 -21.78
N LEU A 379 4.87 3.05 -22.31
CA LEU A 379 3.63 2.49 -22.81
C LEU A 379 2.86 1.76 -21.68
N LYS A 380 1.53 1.87 -21.71
CA LYS A 380 0.64 1.21 -20.73
C LYS A 380 0.75 -0.32 -20.69
N ASP A 381 1.22 -0.92 -21.78
CA ASP A 381 1.43 -2.37 -21.91
C ASP A 381 2.61 -2.89 -21.05
N TYR A 382 3.47 -2.00 -20.55
CA TYR A 382 4.64 -2.34 -19.74
C TYR A 382 4.40 -1.93 -18.26
N ALA A 383 4.49 -2.90 -17.37
CA ALA A 383 4.18 -2.72 -15.95
C ALA A 383 5.04 -1.65 -15.23
N VAL A 384 6.26 -1.40 -15.69
CA VAL A 384 7.21 -0.48 -15.02
C VAL A 384 6.66 0.94 -14.88
N GLN A 385 5.86 1.43 -15.85
CA GLN A 385 5.23 2.75 -15.74
C GLN A 385 4.16 2.78 -14.65
N GLN A 386 3.45 1.66 -14.42
CA GLN A 386 2.43 1.60 -13.37
C GLN A 386 3.07 1.57 -11.99
N TYR A 387 4.10 0.75 -11.77
CA TYR A 387 4.86 0.76 -10.51
C TYR A 387 5.41 2.16 -10.18
N MET A 388 5.96 2.87 -11.16
CA MET A 388 6.46 4.24 -10.95
C MET A 388 5.33 5.19 -10.55
N ARG A 389 4.18 5.17 -11.26
CA ARG A 389 3.04 6.04 -10.94
C ARG A 389 2.45 5.73 -9.56
N ASP A 390 2.32 4.45 -9.22
CA ASP A 390 1.78 4.02 -7.94
C ASP A 390 2.69 4.38 -6.77
N CYS A 391 4.01 4.21 -6.93
CA CYS A 391 4.98 4.56 -5.89
C CYS A 391 5.11 6.07 -5.65
N ARG A 392 4.71 6.94 -6.61
CA ARG A 392 4.86 8.39 -6.44
C ARG A 392 4.13 8.93 -5.21
N VAL A 393 2.96 8.41 -4.91
CA VAL A 393 2.15 8.87 -3.78
C VAL A 393 2.71 8.41 -2.43
N HIS A 394 3.54 7.36 -2.39
CA HIS A 394 4.12 6.82 -1.16
C HIS A 394 5.03 7.83 -0.45
N GLN A 395 5.62 8.78 -1.16
CA GLN A 395 6.40 9.88 -0.58
C GLN A 395 5.53 10.94 0.10
N ILE A 396 4.22 10.94 -0.15
CA ILE A 396 3.27 11.98 0.29
C ILE A 396 2.42 11.50 1.46
N LEU A 397 1.85 10.29 1.35
CA LEU A 397 0.92 9.75 2.35
C LEU A 397 1.62 9.16 3.59
N GLU A 398 0.85 8.83 4.62
CA GLU A 398 1.32 8.31 5.94
C GLU A 398 2.30 9.28 6.65
N GLY A 399 2.15 10.58 6.34
CA GLY A 399 3.08 11.65 6.61
C GLY A 399 4.06 11.83 5.46
N SER A 400 4.12 13.05 4.90
CA SER A 400 5.06 13.34 3.80
C SER A 400 6.51 13.08 4.22
N ASN A 401 7.40 12.90 3.27
CA ASN A 401 8.81 12.64 3.59
C ASN A 401 9.47 13.82 4.30
N GLU A 402 8.93 15.04 4.19
CA GLU A 402 9.29 16.20 4.98
C GLU A 402 8.86 16.04 6.45
N VAL A 403 7.64 15.54 6.69
CA VAL A 403 7.16 15.21 8.05
C VAL A 403 8.02 14.10 8.67
N MET A 404 8.44 13.10 7.88
CA MET A 404 9.37 12.07 8.39
C MET A 404 10.70 12.67 8.84
N ARG A 405 11.28 13.59 8.06
CA ARG A 405 12.51 14.31 8.44
C ARG A 405 12.31 15.11 9.74
N MET A 406 11.17 15.76 9.89
CA MET A 406 10.81 16.47 11.12
C MET A 406 10.72 15.54 12.32
N LEU A 407 10.10 14.36 12.20
CA LEU A 407 10.00 13.40 13.30
C LEU A 407 11.36 12.84 13.69
N ILE A 408 12.20 12.51 12.71
CA ILE A 408 13.55 12.00 12.93
C ILE A 408 14.41 13.05 13.64
N SER A 409 14.40 14.31 13.14
CA SER A 409 15.19 15.38 13.74
C SER A 409 14.76 15.70 15.17
N ARG A 410 13.44 15.68 15.46
CA ARG A 410 12.92 15.84 16.82
C ARG A 410 13.42 14.74 17.77
N SER A 411 13.39 13.48 17.30
CA SER A 411 13.89 12.35 18.09
C SER A 411 15.39 12.47 18.40
N LEU A 412 16.19 13.01 17.48
CA LEU A 412 17.63 13.21 17.67
C LEU A 412 17.96 14.40 18.57
N LEU A 413 17.10 15.42 18.59
CA LEU A 413 17.33 16.66 19.36
C LEU A 413 16.65 16.65 20.74
N GLN A 414 15.67 15.79 20.97
CA GLN A 414 15.07 15.56 22.28
C GLN A 414 16.03 14.67 23.07
N GLN A 415 16.85 15.30 23.87
CA GLN A 415 17.68 14.65 24.92
C GLN A 415 17.02 14.81 26.28
#